data_0537f2b93fcd93606c06b672f07cf11d
#
_entry.id   0537f2b93fcd93606c06b672f07cf11d
#
_cell.length_a   1.000
_cell.length_b   1.000
_cell.length_c   1.000
_cell.angle_alpha   90.00
_cell.angle_beta   90.00
_cell.angle_gamma   90.00
#
_symmetry.space_group_name_H-M   'P 1'
#
loop_
_entity.id
_entity.type
_entity.pdbx_description
1 polymer ?
#
loop_
_entity_poly.entity_id
_entity_poly.type
_entity_poly.pdbx_seq_one_letter_code
_entity_poly.pdbx_strand_id
1 'polypeptide(L)'
;MDTTRPAPRHTITLDTGPFVTDGTTSILEAALAQGIPVPFSCQRGACGSCRAEVVEGCFERIAPPTDGSYQTAADELLMCQCRAASDLTLRFPHWRAPAQARPPRRANVVSRLPLAPDVTQLIVELQDGEDYDYLPGQHAQLILEGGARRNFSIANAPAGAGPARLEFHIRHMPGGAFTSGILPALKSGDPLTLDAAQGDCTWRVDELQGIDHLVLLATGTGYAGVAPIIMAALHSRALETVTLYWGGRTPDDHYASQMLDALQGKGDGFQWHAVLSAGESARKRVQDAAAEAGHDWSRSLVYACGNPAMVSAARERLLAAGLPAYRYRAEAFHPAASGPAGAAPQRPAHPWERISPRYTLAGILDARQRSMRAVEEIAGLIRPGMTTREAIAVADEHLRRMGASHNWHPTYVRFGPDTQSPPIQRTDYDRKLQEQDIFVLDIGPVWDGYEGDYGDTFVLGADEDRRRCAEAARSVFKRTRQAWLEGLTGTALYDRATEYAREHGCELVREIPGHRVSDFPHALYGRHVLAQADFVPADGIWVLEIQVRDARRPLGAFYEDVLLR
;
A
#
# COMPACT_ATOMS: atom_id res chain seq x y z
N MET A 1 42.83 12.36 -15.89
CA MET A 1 42.28 11.03 -16.27
C MET A 1 40.89 11.26 -16.78
N ASP A 2 40.69 11.00 -18.05
CA ASP A 2 39.52 11.34 -18.84
C ASP A 2 38.35 10.41 -18.46
N THR A 3 37.28 10.96 -17.86
CA THR A 3 36.12 10.22 -17.33
C THR A 3 34.87 10.35 -18.22
N THR A 4 35.06 10.47 -19.54
CA THR A 4 33.95 10.56 -20.50
C THR A 4 33.87 9.32 -21.39
N ARG A 5 33.74 8.14 -20.81
CA ARG A 5 33.27 6.99 -21.57
C ARG A 5 31.74 7.03 -21.55
N PRO A 6 31.05 7.12 -22.68
CA PRO A 6 29.59 7.03 -22.69
C PRO A 6 29.18 5.68 -22.08
N ALA A 7 28.12 5.69 -21.27
CA ALA A 7 27.55 4.48 -20.69
C ALA A 7 27.27 3.47 -21.80
N PRO A 8 27.54 2.18 -21.59
CA PRO A 8 27.26 1.16 -22.59
C PRO A 8 25.76 1.17 -22.91
N ARG A 9 25.42 1.21 -24.20
CA ARG A 9 24.04 1.10 -24.66
C ARG A 9 23.73 -0.36 -24.92
N HIS A 10 22.58 -0.82 -24.42
CA HIS A 10 22.08 -2.17 -24.61
C HIS A 10 20.78 -2.14 -25.39
N THR A 11 20.62 -3.09 -26.29
CA THR A 11 19.38 -3.30 -27.04
C THR A 11 18.51 -4.31 -26.32
N ILE A 12 17.26 -3.94 -26.04
CA ILE A 12 16.25 -4.84 -25.49
C ILE A 12 15.29 -5.22 -26.60
N THR A 13 15.20 -6.51 -26.88
CA THR A 13 14.31 -7.06 -27.91
C THR A 13 13.07 -7.65 -27.23
N LEU A 14 11.89 -7.16 -27.59
CA LEU A 14 10.58 -7.67 -27.17
C LEU A 14 9.78 -8.13 -28.39
N ASP A 15 8.72 -8.91 -28.18
CA ASP A 15 7.74 -9.24 -29.21
C ASP A 15 7.10 -7.98 -29.83
N THR A 16 7.09 -6.86 -29.10
CA THR A 16 6.54 -5.57 -29.52
C THR A 16 7.52 -4.69 -30.29
N GLY A 17 8.77 -5.09 -30.39
CA GLY A 17 9.85 -4.37 -31.05
C GLY A 17 11.04 -4.08 -30.14
N PRO A 18 12.19 -3.71 -30.72
CA PRO A 18 13.39 -3.39 -29.97
C PRO A 18 13.36 -1.95 -29.45
N PHE A 19 14.03 -1.72 -28.32
CA PHE A 19 14.35 -0.40 -27.80
C PHE A 19 15.75 -0.39 -27.18
N VAL A 20 16.29 0.80 -26.90
CA VAL A 20 17.66 0.96 -26.40
C VAL A 20 17.65 1.55 -24.99
N THR A 21 18.49 1.02 -24.11
CA THR A 21 18.73 1.59 -22.77
C THR A 21 20.22 1.89 -22.58
N ASP A 22 20.52 2.85 -21.75
CA ASP A 22 21.89 3.17 -21.33
C ASP A 22 22.33 2.37 -20.08
N GLY A 23 21.47 1.47 -19.59
CA GLY A 23 21.73 0.65 -18.40
C GLY A 23 21.69 1.41 -17.08
N THR A 24 21.30 2.70 -17.07
CA THR A 24 21.23 3.52 -15.84
C THR A 24 19.83 3.53 -15.22
N THR A 25 18.80 3.47 -16.07
CA THR A 25 17.39 3.39 -15.67
C THR A 25 16.88 1.95 -15.66
N SER A 26 15.71 1.72 -15.07
CA SER A 26 15.07 0.42 -15.17
C SER A 26 14.66 0.11 -16.63
N ILE A 27 14.60 -1.18 -16.96
CA ILE A 27 14.16 -1.63 -18.30
C ILE A 27 12.74 -1.10 -18.59
N LEU A 28 11.88 -1.05 -17.58
CA LEU A 28 10.52 -0.52 -17.72
C LEU A 28 10.52 0.98 -18.05
N GLU A 29 11.30 1.79 -17.30
CA GLU A 29 11.40 3.23 -17.57
C GLU A 29 11.92 3.52 -18.98
N ALA A 30 12.94 2.78 -19.41
CA ALA A 30 13.49 2.92 -20.76
C ALA A 30 12.47 2.56 -21.86
N ALA A 31 11.65 1.52 -21.65
CA ALA A 31 10.57 1.14 -22.57
C ALA A 31 9.48 2.22 -22.63
N LEU A 32 9.00 2.69 -21.48
CA LEU A 32 7.95 3.71 -21.39
C LEU A 32 8.39 5.05 -22.00
N ALA A 33 9.64 5.46 -21.77
CA ALA A 33 10.20 6.70 -22.35
C ALA A 33 10.25 6.67 -23.88
N GLN A 34 10.33 5.48 -24.49
CA GLN A 34 10.35 5.30 -25.95
C GLN A 34 8.98 4.87 -26.51
N GLY A 35 7.93 4.88 -25.68
CA GLY A 35 6.57 4.54 -26.12
C GLY A 35 6.37 3.07 -26.48
N ILE A 36 7.27 2.19 -26.01
CA ILE A 36 7.17 0.75 -26.24
C ILE A 36 6.07 0.18 -25.34
N PRO A 37 5.04 -0.46 -25.88
CA PRO A 37 3.99 -1.05 -25.08
C PRO A 37 4.52 -2.28 -24.33
N VAL A 38 4.37 -2.26 -23.01
CA VAL A 38 4.76 -3.33 -22.08
C VAL A 38 3.74 -3.41 -20.95
N PRO A 39 3.53 -4.60 -20.35
CA PRO A 39 2.63 -4.71 -19.22
C PRO A 39 3.27 -4.08 -17.96
N PHE A 40 2.54 -3.25 -17.24
CA PHE A 40 2.98 -2.71 -15.96
C PHE A 40 1.79 -2.24 -15.11
N SER A 41 2.00 -2.12 -13.80
CA SER A 41 1.04 -1.55 -12.87
C SER A 41 1.77 -0.77 -11.76
N CYS A 42 2.27 -1.42 -10.71
CA CYS A 42 2.80 -0.76 -9.51
C CYS A 42 4.14 -0.04 -9.71
N GLN A 43 4.96 -0.43 -10.66
CA GLN A 43 6.33 0.05 -10.95
C GLN A 43 7.31 -0.09 -9.76
N ARG A 44 6.98 -0.91 -8.76
CA ARG A 44 7.71 -1.05 -7.48
C ARG A 44 8.12 -2.49 -7.16
N GLY A 45 7.96 -3.41 -8.09
CA GLY A 45 8.36 -4.80 -7.92
C GLY A 45 7.36 -5.67 -7.14
N ALA A 46 6.21 -5.14 -6.73
CA ALA A 46 5.29 -5.86 -5.84
C ALA A 46 4.15 -6.59 -6.55
N CYS A 47 3.68 -6.12 -7.73
CA CYS A 47 2.51 -6.70 -8.40
C CYS A 47 2.83 -7.83 -9.37
N GLY A 48 4.06 -7.89 -9.92
CA GLY A 48 4.42 -8.86 -10.93
C GLY A 48 3.98 -8.52 -12.37
N SER A 49 3.18 -7.46 -12.60
CA SER A 49 2.64 -7.12 -13.93
C SER A 49 3.71 -6.87 -14.99
N CYS A 50 4.88 -6.35 -14.61
CA CYS A 50 6.00 -6.13 -15.55
C CYS A 50 6.99 -7.30 -15.59
N ARG A 51 6.55 -8.50 -15.23
CA ARG A 51 7.36 -9.71 -15.27
C ARG A 51 7.58 -10.12 -16.73
N ALA A 52 8.82 -10.41 -17.07
CA ALA A 52 9.21 -10.94 -18.36
C ALA A 52 10.13 -12.15 -18.18
N GLU A 53 10.02 -13.12 -19.07
CA GLU A 53 10.99 -14.21 -19.21
C GLU A 53 12.23 -13.70 -19.93
N VAL A 54 13.42 -14.06 -19.45
CA VAL A 54 14.70 -13.77 -20.09
C VAL A 54 15.04 -14.90 -21.02
N VAL A 55 14.94 -14.63 -22.32
CA VAL A 55 15.29 -15.60 -23.36
C VAL A 55 16.79 -15.60 -23.61
N GLU A 56 17.41 -14.41 -23.60
CA GLU A 56 18.84 -14.24 -23.84
C GLU A 56 19.35 -12.97 -23.17
N GLY A 57 20.61 -12.97 -22.74
CA GLY A 57 21.32 -11.83 -22.18
C GLY A 57 21.37 -11.82 -20.65
N CYS A 58 21.91 -10.72 -20.09
CA CYS A 58 22.14 -10.55 -18.66
C CYS A 58 21.51 -9.25 -18.15
N PHE A 59 21.02 -9.30 -16.92
CA PHE A 59 20.45 -8.14 -16.22
C PHE A 59 21.00 -8.03 -14.81
N GLU A 60 20.90 -6.85 -14.24
CA GLU A 60 21.20 -6.58 -12.84
C GLU A 60 19.93 -6.08 -12.13
N ARG A 61 19.70 -6.53 -10.91
CA ARG A 61 18.66 -5.96 -10.06
C ARG A 61 19.10 -4.59 -9.53
N ILE A 62 18.23 -3.61 -9.61
CA ILE A 62 18.48 -2.25 -9.08
C ILE A 62 18.56 -2.27 -7.56
N ALA A 63 17.73 -3.11 -6.92
CA ALA A 63 17.75 -3.33 -5.49
C ALA A 63 17.46 -4.81 -5.17
N PRO A 64 17.92 -5.33 -4.02
CA PRO A 64 17.52 -6.67 -3.59
C PRO A 64 16.00 -6.73 -3.38
N PRO A 65 15.39 -7.93 -3.56
CA PRO A 65 13.97 -8.12 -3.26
C PRO A 65 13.70 -7.80 -1.78
N THR A 66 12.65 -7.05 -1.52
CA THR A 66 12.16 -6.77 -0.17
C THR A 66 11.01 -7.69 0.20
N ASP A 67 10.66 -7.80 1.48
CA ASP A 67 9.47 -8.50 1.91
C ASP A 67 8.24 -7.88 1.24
N GLY A 68 7.42 -8.74 0.59
CA GLY A 68 6.30 -8.30 -0.25
C GLY A 68 6.65 -8.04 -1.72
N SER A 69 7.94 -8.13 -2.13
CA SER A 69 8.31 -8.15 -3.54
C SER A 69 7.78 -9.41 -4.23
N TYR A 70 7.31 -9.24 -5.47
CA TYR A 70 6.94 -10.37 -6.30
C TYR A 70 8.17 -11.24 -6.56
N GLN A 71 8.07 -12.52 -6.22
CA GLN A 71 9.15 -13.48 -6.43
C GLN A 71 9.16 -13.97 -7.87
N THR A 72 10.26 -13.75 -8.56
CA THR A 72 10.49 -14.24 -9.93
C THR A 72 11.21 -15.58 -9.93
N ALA A 73 10.97 -16.40 -10.95
CA ALA A 73 11.81 -17.57 -11.23
C ALA A 73 13.24 -17.15 -11.66
N ALA A 74 14.15 -18.11 -11.78
CA ALA A 74 15.56 -17.81 -12.11
C ALA A 74 15.74 -17.21 -13.52
N ASP A 75 14.83 -17.55 -14.42
CA ASP A 75 14.77 -17.10 -15.82
C ASP A 75 13.79 -15.93 -16.04
N GLU A 76 13.31 -15.30 -14.97
CA GLU A 76 12.38 -14.17 -15.00
C GLU A 76 12.98 -12.92 -14.37
N LEU A 77 12.57 -11.77 -14.88
CA LEU A 77 12.85 -10.47 -14.27
C LEU A 77 11.58 -9.63 -14.11
N LEU A 78 11.63 -8.65 -13.21
CA LEU A 78 10.67 -7.55 -13.18
C LEU A 78 11.30 -6.34 -13.85
N MET A 79 10.76 -5.90 -14.98
CA MET A 79 11.33 -4.79 -15.76
C MET A 79 11.50 -3.51 -14.93
N CYS A 80 10.62 -3.26 -13.93
CA CYS A 80 10.69 -2.10 -13.04
C CYS A 80 11.78 -2.21 -11.96
N GLN A 81 12.36 -3.39 -11.74
CA GLN A 81 13.36 -3.65 -10.70
C GLN A 81 14.72 -4.07 -11.27
N CYS A 82 14.84 -4.11 -12.58
CA CYS A 82 16.05 -4.57 -13.25
C CYS A 82 16.52 -3.56 -14.30
N ARG A 83 17.84 -3.53 -14.51
CA ARG A 83 18.49 -2.83 -15.61
C ARG A 83 19.24 -3.81 -16.48
N ALA A 84 19.43 -3.48 -17.73
CA ALA A 84 20.19 -4.32 -18.65
C ALA A 84 21.69 -4.25 -18.32
N ALA A 85 22.33 -5.41 -18.29
CA ALA A 85 23.78 -5.56 -18.17
C ALA A 85 24.41 -6.03 -19.51
N SER A 86 23.59 -6.45 -20.46
CA SER A 86 23.94 -6.75 -21.85
C SER A 86 22.74 -6.48 -22.75
N ASP A 87 22.85 -6.72 -24.04
CA ASP A 87 21.67 -6.87 -24.88
C ASP A 87 20.80 -7.99 -24.32
N LEU A 88 19.46 -7.78 -24.32
CA LEU A 88 18.48 -8.68 -23.72
C LEU A 88 17.38 -9.03 -24.74
N THR A 89 16.95 -10.28 -24.72
CA THR A 89 15.71 -10.71 -25.35
C THR A 89 14.74 -11.14 -24.28
N LEU A 90 13.59 -10.45 -24.20
CA LEU A 90 12.55 -10.67 -23.19
C LEU A 90 11.25 -11.07 -23.86
N ARG A 91 10.47 -11.92 -23.20
CA ARG A 91 9.17 -12.39 -23.65
C ARG A 91 8.12 -12.26 -22.55
N PHE A 92 6.90 -11.92 -22.95
CA PHE A 92 5.73 -11.89 -22.07
C PHE A 92 4.78 -13.04 -22.42
N PRO A 93 4.84 -14.20 -21.75
CA PRO A 93 4.08 -15.39 -22.18
C PRO A 93 2.56 -15.22 -22.14
N HIS A 94 2.06 -14.34 -21.26
CA HIS A 94 0.62 -14.16 -21.03
C HIS A 94 0.10 -12.78 -21.41
N TRP A 95 0.95 -11.88 -21.84
CA TRP A 95 0.55 -10.53 -22.26
C TRP A 95 0.71 -10.38 -23.79
N ARG A 96 -0.22 -9.67 -24.38
CA ARG A 96 -0.14 -9.28 -25.78
C ARG A 96 -0.28 -7.78 -25.89
N ALA A 97 0.58 -7.16 -26.65
CA ALA A 97 0.50 -5.75 -26.93
C ALA A 97 -0.87 -5.40 -27.53
N PRO A 98 -1.48 -4.27 -27.14
CA PRO A 98 -2.59 -3.72 -27.88
C PRO A 98 -2.20 -3.54 -29.34
N ALA A 99 -3.08 -3.89 -30.26
CA ALA A 99 -2.79 -3.85 -31.69
C ALA A 99 -2.37 -2.46 -32.21
N GLN A 100 -2.72 -1.39 -31.49
CA GLN A 100 -2.24 -0.02 -31.69
C GLN A 100 -2.29 0.73 -30.35
N ALA A 101 -1.36 1.69 -30.13
CA ALA A 101 -1.47 2.68 -29.06
C ALA A 101 -2.74 3.50 -29.30
N ARG A 102 -3.74 3.34 -28.47
CA ARG A 102 -5.00 4.09 -28.57
C ARG A 102 -4.90 5.38 -27.77
N PRO A 103 -5.37 6.51 -28.31
CA PRO A 103 -5.43 7.75 -27.54
C PRO A 103 -6.38 7.60 -26.33
N PRO A 104 -6.22 8.42 -25.30
CA PRO A 104 -7.17 8.45 -24.19
C PRO A 104 -8.59 8.69 -24.68
N ARG A 105 -9.56 8.03 -24.04
CA ARG A 105 -10.99 8.07 -24.39
C ARG A 105 -11.75 8.97 -23.44
N ARG A 106 -12.73 9.69 -23.98
CA ARG A 106 -13.67 10.46 -23.15
C ARG A 106 -14.86 9.60 -22.78
N ALA A 107 -15.28 9.70 -21.54
CA ALA A 107 -16.46 9.05 -21.01
C ALA A 107 -17.28 10.02 -20.15
N ASN A 108 -18.56 9.77 -20.02
CA ASN A 108 -19.44 10.49 -19.11
C ASN A 108 -19.83 9.60 -17.93
N VAL A 109 -19.91 10.16 -16.76
CA VAL A 109 -20.47 9.49 -15.58
C VAL A 109 -21.94 9.16 -15.85
N VAL A 110 -22.31 7.90 -15.75
CA VAL A 110 -23.71 7.44 -15.82
C VAL A 110 -24.33 7.47 -14.43
N SER A 111 -23.66 6.83 -13.47
CA SER A 111 -24.14 6.77 -12.09
C SER A 111 -23.00 6.61 -11.11
N ARG A 112 -23.27 7.01 -9.87
CA ARG A 112 -22.41 6.86 -8.71
C ARG A 112 -23.27 6.42 -7.52
N LEU A 113 -23.11 5.17 -7.09
CA LEU A 113 -23.92 4.56 -6.04
C LEU A 113 -23.04 3.98 -4.92
N PRO A 114 -23.45 4.07 -3.65
CA PRO A 114 -22.74 3.39 -2.58
C PRO A 114 -22.98 1.88 -2.68
N LEU A 115 -21.91 1.07 -2.57
CA LEU A 115 -21.97 -0.39 -2.43
C LEU A 115 -21.76 -0.81 -0.97
N ALA A 116 -20.92 -0.07 -0.24
CA ALA A 116 -20.65 -0.23 1.18
C ALA A 116 -20.33 1.15 1.77
N PRO A 117 -20.23 1.30 3.10
CA PRO A 117 -19.94 2.60 3.73
C PRO A 117 -18.69 3.30 3.18
N ASP A 118 -17.68 2.53 2.74
CA ASP A 118 -16.42 3.03 2.19
C ASP A 118 -16.16 2.59 0.74
N VAL A 119 -17.17 2.07 0.03
CA VAL A 119 -17.04 1.63 -1.37
C VAL A 119 -18.13 2.24 -2.24
N THR A 120 -17.71 2.86 -3.34
CA THR A 120 -18.61 3.46 -4.36
C THR A 120 -18.51 2.69 -5.66
N GLN A 121 -19.66 2.35 -6.25
CA GLN A 121 -19.79 1.97 -7.65
C GLN A 121 -19.78 3.24 -8.50
N LEU A 122 -18.90 3.30 -9.47
CA LEU A 122 -18.89 4.33 -10.51
C LEU A 122 -19.11 3.66 -11.86
N ILE A 123 -20.18 4.05 -12.57
CA ILE A 123 -20.45 3.62 -13.94
C ILE A 123 -20.20 4.80 -14.88
N VAL A 124 -19.40 4.55 -15.90
CA VAL A 124 -19.13 5.53 -16.97
C VAL A 124 -19.49 4.94 -18.33
N GLU A 125 -19.85 5.79 -19.28
CA GLU A 125 -20.17 5.43 -20.66
C GLU A 125 -19.26 6.21 -21.60
N LEU A 126 -18.64 5.54 -22.57
CA LEU A 126 -17.78 6.20 -23.54
C LEU A 126 -18.60 7.14 -24.43
N GLN A 127 -18.01 8.29 -24.76
CA GLN A 127 -18.62 9.25 -25.68
C GLN A 127 -18.59 8.71 -27.11
N ASP A 128 -19.51 9.19 -27.93
CA ASP A 128 -19.56 9.00 -29.40
C ASP A 128 -19.68 7.53 -29.88
N GLY A 129 -20.15 6.62 -29.01
CA GLY A 129 -20.33 5.20 -29.35
C GLY A 129 -19.02 4.47 -29.62
N GLU A 130 -17.91 5.00 -29.10
CA GLU A 130 -16.59 4.36 -29.21
C GLU A 130 -16.52 3.02 -28.47
N ASP A 131 -15.83 2.07 -29.06
CA ASP A 131 -15.52 0.79 -28.43
C ASP A 131 -14.37 0.95 -27.42
N TYR A 132 -14.50 0.25 -26.31
CA TYR A 132 -13.43 0.10 -25.34
C TYR A 132 -13.09 -1.39 -25.21
N ASP A 133 -12.08 -1.80 -25.97
CA ASP A 133 -11.63 -3.20 -25.95
C ASP A 133 -10.91 -3.49 -24.64
N TYR A 134 -11.41 -4.46 -23.91
CA TYR A 134 -10.74 -5.00 -22.73
C TYR A 134 -11.07 -6.47 -22.53
N LEU A 135 -10.22 -7.14 -21.77
CA LEU A 135 -10.46 -8.50 -21.32
C LEU A 135 -10.90 -8.49 -19.85
N PRO A 136 -11.75 -9.42 -19.43
CA PRO A 136 -12.09 -9.59 -18.02
C PRO A 136 -10.82 -9.71 -17.16
N GLY A 137 -10.75 -8.91 -16.09
CA GLY A 137 -9.60 -8.83 -15.18
C GLY A 137 -8.64 -7.67 -15.45
N GLN A 138 -8.82 -6.91 -16.54
CA GLN A 138 -8.05 -5.70 -16.79
C GLN A 138 -8.55 -4.50 -15.97
N HIS A 139 -7.69 -3.49 -15.86
CA HIS A 139 -7.99 -2.21 -15.26
C HIS A 139 -7.90 -1.07 -16.28
N ALA A 140 -8.60 0.03 -16.03
CA ALA A 140 -8.45 1.28 -16.75
C ALA A 140 -7.74 2.32 -15.88
N GLN A 141 -7.03 3.25 -16.52
CA GLN A 141 -6.46 4.42 -15.85
C GLN A 141 -7.37 5.62 -16.06
N LEU A 142 -7.93 6.16 -14.97
CA LEU A 142 -8.55 7.49 -15.01
C LEU A 142 -7.46 8.55 -15.03
N ILE A 143 -7.54 9.46 -15.98
CA ILE A 143 -6.63 10.61 -16.12
C ILE A 143 -7.32 11.80 -15.46
N LEU A 144 -6.70 12.31 -14.39
CA LEU A 144 -7.20 13.45 -13.62
C LEU A 144 -6.67 14.77 -14.18
N GLU A 145 -7.28 15.88 -13.77
CA GLU A 145 -6.73 17.21 -14.03
C GLU A 145 -5.29 17.29 -13.53
N GLY A 146 -4.39 17.89 -14.31
CA GLY A 146 -2.95 17.88 -14.04
C GLY A 146 -2.20 16.62 -14.48
N GLY A 147 -2.88 15.67 -15.16
CA GLY A 147 -2.25 14.47 -15.77
C GLY A 147 -2.00 13.31 -14.82
N ALA A 148 -2.37 13.42 -13.54
CA ALA A 148 -2.26 12.33 -12.58
C ALA A 148 -3.18 11.17 -13.01
N ARG A 149 -2.71 9.93 -12.84
CA ARG A 149 -3.42 8.72 -13.28
C ARG A 149 -3.78 7.84 -12.09
N ARG A 150 -4.96 7.19 -12.16
CA ARG A 150 -5.44 6.26 -11.13
C ARG A 150 -5.97 5.00 -11.78
N ASN A 151 -5.44 3.85 -11.37
CA ASN A 151 -5.85 2.54 -11.86
C ASN A 151 -7.07 2.06 -11.08
N PHE A 152 -8.08 1.60 -11.82
CA PHE A 152 -9.25 0.93 -11.24
C PHE A 152 -9.59 -0.29 -12.07
N SER A 153 -9.75 -1.45 -11.43
CA SER A 153 -10.18 -2.67 -12.10
C SER A 153 -11.56 -2.48 -12.70
N ILE A 154 -11.74 -2.92 -13.94
CA ILE A 154 -13.04 -2.91 -14.61
C ILE A 154 -13.85 -4.09 -14.04
N ALA A 155 -14.96 -3.77 -13.37
CA ALA A 155 -15.75 -4.72 -12.59
C ALA A 155 -16.81 -5.47 -13.39
N ASN A 156 -17.14 -5.02 -14.60
CA ASN A 156 -18.08 -5.69 -15.51
C ASN A 156 -17.35 -6.46 -16.61
N ALA A 157 -18.01 -7.46 -17.17
CA ALA A 157 -17.56 -8.09 -18.41
C ALA A 157 -17.82 -7.18 -19.62
N PRO A 158 -17.03 -7.31 -20.72
CA PRO A 158 -17.30 -6.59 -21.94
C PRO A 158 -18.75 -6.79 -22.39
N ALA A 159 -19.47 -5.70 -22.63
CA ALA A 159 -20.82 -5.75 -23.17
C ALA A 159 -20.78 -6.08 -24.67
N GLY A 160 -21.83 -6.75 -25.17
CA GLY A 160 -22.05 -6.90 -26.61
C GLY A 160 -22.32 -5.56 -27.30
N ALA A 161 -23.07 -5.57 -28.41
CA ALA A 161 -23.38 -4.37 -29.18
C ALA A 161 -24.03 -3.24 -28.33
N GLY A 162 -23.48 -2.03 -28.43
CA GLY A 162 -23.93 -0.82 -27.72
C GLY A 162 -22.76 0.03 -27.21
N PRO A 163 -23.03 1.25 -26.70
CA PRO A 163 -21.96 2.09 -26.15
C PRO A 163 -21.26 1.39 -24.97
N ALA A 164 -19.94 1.42 -24.97
CA ALA A 164 -19.15 0.74 -23.95
C ALA A 164 -19.37 1.40 -22.58
N ARG A 165 -19.87 0.62 -21.64
CA ARG A 165 -20.02 1.01 -20.23
C ARG A 165 -18.99 0.28 -19.39
N LEU A 166 -18.30 1.04 -18.56
CA LEU A 166 -17.32 0.51 -17.62
C LEU A 166 -17.81 0.75 -16.20
N GLU A 167 -17.69 -0.26 -15.38
CA GLU A 167 -18.04 -0.25 -13.96
C GLU A 167 -16.77 -0.35 -13.11
N PHE A 168 -16.68 0.47 -12.08
CA PHE A 168 -15.57 0.49 -11.12
C PHE A 168 -16.10 0.42 -9.69
N HIS A 169 -15.51 -0.41 -8.84
CA HIS A 169 -15.77 -0.44 -7.40
C HIS A 169 -14.61 0.25 -6.69
N ILE A 170 -14.85 1.41 -6.16
CA ILE A 170 -13.81 2.32 -5.67
C ILE A 170 -13.90 2.44 -4.17
N ARG A 171 -12.87 1.96 -3.45
CA ARG A 171 -12.75 2.16 -2.00
C ARG A 171 -12.31 3.58 -1.70
N HIS A 172 -12.97 4.19 -0.73
CA HIS A 172 -12.62 5.51 -0.25
C HIS A 172 -11.33 5.44 0.57
N MET A 173 -10.31 6.10 0.07
CA MET A 173 -9.03 6.24 0.77
C MET A 173 -8.99 7.63 1.42
N PRO A 174 -8.89 7.73 2.74
CA PRO A 174 -8.76 9.02 3.42
C PRO A 174 -7.60 9.83 2.85
N GLY A 175 -7.86 11.08 2.46
CA GLY A 175 -6.86 11.95 1.83
C GLY A 175 -6.52 11.63 0.38
N GLY A 176 -7.14 10.63 -0.24
CA GLY A 176 -6.92 10.28 -1.64
C GLY A 176 -7.43 11.37 -2.59
N ALA A 177 -6.58 11.92 -3.47
CA ALA A 177 -6.93 13.01 -4.36
C ALA A 177 -8.19 12.72 -5.20
N PHE A 178 -8.35 11.50 -5.69
CA PHE A 178 -9.55 11.09 -6.41
C PHE A 178 -10.69 10.72 -5.48
N THR A 179 -10.44 9.84 -4.51
CA THR A 179 -11.51 9.23 -3.70
C THR A 179 -12.11 10.19 -2.66
N SER A 180 -11.33 11.15 -2.15
CA SER A 180 -11.80 12.16 -1.19
C SER A 180 -12.11 13.51 -1.84
N GLY A 181 -11.44 13.87 -2.95
CA GLY A 181 -11.61 15.15 -3.63
C GLY A 181 -12.61 15.11 -4.78
N ILE A 182 -12.40 14.24 -5.76
CA ILE A 182 -13.13 14.25 -7.04
C ILE A 182 -14.38 13.35 -6.98
N LEU A 183 -14.21 12.08 -6.59
CA LEU A 183 -15.28 11.08 -6.63
C LEU A 183 -16.56 11.51 -5.90
N PRO A 184 -16.51 12.14 -4.70
CA PRO A 184 -17.74 12.58 -4.02
C PRO A 184 -18.52 13.67 -4.75
N ALA A 185 -17.84 14.48 -5.55
CA ALA A 185 -18.43 15.60 -6.30
C ALA A 185 -19.01 15.19 -7.66
N LEU A 186 -18.60 14.03 -8.22
CA LEU A 186 -19.04 13.57 -9.52
C LEU A 186 -20.57 13.40 -9.60
N LYS A 187 -21.15 13.86 -10.69
CA LYS A 187 -22.58 13.76 -11.02
C LYS A 187 -22.74 13.07 -12.36
N SER A 188 -23.94 12.55 -12.61
CA SER A 188 -24.31 12.03 -13.93
C SER A 188 -24.11 13.12 -15.01
N GLY A 189 -23.46 12.76 -16.10
CA GLY A 189 -23.07 13.65 -17.20
C GLY A 189 -21.66 14.25 -17.08
N ASP A 190 -21.01 14.21 -15.91
CA ASP A 190 -19.67 14.77 -15.75
C ASP A 190 -18.64 14.00 -16.62
N PRO A 191 -17.74 14.72 -17.32
CA PRO A 191 -16.76 14.09 -18.19
C PRO A 191 -15.60 13.49 -17.40
N LEU A 192 -15.13 12.34 -17.84
CA LEU A 192 -13.91 11.69 -17.37
C LEU A 192 -13.05 11.29 -18.58
N THR A 193 -11.75 11.19 -18.38
CA THR A 193 -10.83 10.69 -19.40
C THR A 193 -10.20 9.39 -18.93
N LEU A 194 -10.21 8.39 -19.82
CA LEU A 194 -9.71 7.05 -19.56
C LEU A 194 -8.58 6.73 -20.54
N ASP A 195 -7.52 6.11 -20.06
CA ASP A 195 -6.53 5.47 -20.92
C ASP A 195 -7.00 4.09 -21.35
N ALA A 196 -6.31 3.48 -22.32
CA ALA A 196 -6.59 2.10 -22.74
C ALA A 196 -6.52 1.11 -21.58
N ALA A 197 -7.29 0.02 -21.66
CA ALA A 197 -7.25 -1.05 -20.67
C ALA A 197 -5.86 -1.68 -20.57
N GLN A 198 -5.45 -1.99 -19.35
CA GLN A 198 -4.12 -2.51 -19.03
C GLN A 198 -4.21 -3.69 -18.06
N GLY A 199 -3.08 -4.36 -17.84
CA GLY A 199 -2.97 -5.51 -16.94
C GLY A 199 -2.93 -6.83 -17.69
N ASP A 200 -2.23 -7.79 -17.09
CA ASP A 200 -2.03 -9.17 -17.59
C ASP A 200 -2.85 -10.21 -16.82
N CYS A 201 -3.57 -9.79 -15.77
CA CYS A 201 -4.45 -10.63 -14.98
C CYS A 201 -5.77 -10.92 -15.74
N THR A 202 -5.66 -11.44 -16.96
CA THR A 202 -6.77 -11.55 -17.92
C THR A 202 -7.34 -12.96 -18.03
N TRP A 203 -8.66 -13.06 -18.22
CA TRP A 203 -9.34 -14.30 -18.55
C TRP A 203 -9.32 -14.57 -20.05
N ARG A 204 -8.88 -15.79 -20.44
CA ARG A 204 -8.85 -16.27 -21.82
C ARG A 204 -9.22 -17.75 -21.87
N VAL A 205 -10.18 -18.09 -22.70
CA VAL A 205 -10.66 -19.48 -22.84
C VAL A 205 -9.62 -20.36 -23.60
N ASP A 206 -8.86 -19.78 -24.51
CA ASP A 206 -7.83 -20.47 -25.28
C ASP A 206 -6.60 -20.88 -24.45
N GLU A 207 -6.49 -20.40 -23.21
CA GLU A 207 -5.40 -20.75 -22.28
C GLU A 207 -5.79 -21.82 -21.23
N LEU A 208 -6.96 -22.47 -21.38
CA LEU A 208 -7.47 -23.42 -20.39
C LEU A 208 -7.03 -24.88 -20.60
N GLN A 209 -6.06 -25.15 -21.46
CA GLN A 209 -5.63 -26.53 -21.69
C GLN A 209 -5.13 -27.22 -20.41
N GLY A 210 -5.78 -28.31 -20.00
CA GLY A 210 -5.49 -29.06 -18.77
C GLY A 210 -5.87 -28.33 -17.50
N ILE A 211 -6.84 -27.41 -17.58
CA ILE A 211 -7.41 -26.68 -16.44
C ILE A 211 -8.90 -27.02 -16.35
N ASP A 212 -9.34 -27.47 -15.19
CA ASP A 212 -10.74 -27.79 -14.90
C ASP A 212 -11.31 -26.89 -13.81
N HIS A 213 -10.44 -26.31 -12.98
CA HIS A 213 -10.85 -25.56 -11.81
C HIS A 213 -10.30 -24.13 -11.86
N LEU A 214 -11.17 -23.17 -11.58
CA LEU A 214 -10.82 -21.78 -11.39
C LEU A 214 -10.95 -21.41 -9.91
N VAL A 215 -9.86 -20.94 -9.29
CA VAL A 215 -9.85 -20.47 -7.92
C VAL A 215 -9.53 -18.98 -7.90
N LEU A 216 -10.43 -18.19 -7.34
CA LEU A 216 -10.29 -16.73 -7.27
C LEU A 216 -10.13 -16.30 -5.81
N LEU A 217 -9.14 -15.46 -5.56
CA LEU A 217 -8.83 -14.89 -4.26
C LEU A 217 -9.01 -13.38 -4.33
N ALA A 218 -9.86 -12.82 -3.50
CA ALA A 218 -10.10 -11.38 -3.47
C ALA A 218 -10.03 -10.84 -2.03
N THR A 219 -9.59 -9.59 -1.86
CA THR A 219 -9.72 -8.86 -0.60
C THR A 219 -10.30 -7.48 -0.85
N GLY A 220 -11.35 -7.13 -0.10
CA GLY A 220 -12.04 -5.85 -0.25
C GLY A 220 -12.48 -5.60 -1.69
N THR A 221 -12.11 -4.45 -2.27
CA THR A 221 -12.41 -4.12 -3.67
C THR A 221 -11.61 -4.90 -4.71
N GLY A 222 -10.70 -5.80 -4.30
CA GLY A 222 -10.11 -6.79 -5.21
C GLY A 222 -11.18 -7.66 -5.89
N TYR A 223 -12.37 -7.74 -5.30
CA TYR A 223 -13.54 -8.35 -5.92
C TYR A 223 -13.84 -7.76 -7.30
N ALA A 224 -13.70 -6.46 -7.51
CA ALA A 224 -13.93 -5.81 -8.80
C ALA A 224 -13.04 -6.38 -9.93
N GLY A 225 -11.79 -6.77 -9.61
CA GLY A 225 -10.89 -7.37 -10.60
C GLY A 225 -11.26 -8.80 -10.98
N VAL A 226 -11.85 -9.56 -10.05
CA VAL A 226 -12.23 -10.97 -10.31
C VAL A 226 -13.69 -11.14 -10.73
N ALA A 227 -14.57 -10.20 -10.45
CA ALA A 227 -15.99 -10.28 -10.81
C ALA A 227 -16.24 -10.53 -12.31
N PRO A 228 -15.61 -9.79 -13.25
CA PRO A 228 -15.79 -10.05 -14.66
C PRO A 228 -15.20 -11.41 -15.10
N ILE A 229 -14.16 -11.90 -14.42
CA ILE A 229 -13.58 -13.22 -14.68
C ILE A 229 -14.58 -14.31 -14.28
N ILE A 230 -15.23 -14.19 -13.11
CA ILE A 230 -16.29 -15.13 -12.68
C ILE A 230 -17.38 -15.20 -13.75
N MET A 231 -17.90 -14.04 -14.19
CA MET A 231 -18.98 -14.00 -15.17
C MET A 231 -18.56 -14.63 -16.50
N ALA A 232 -17.36 -14.33 -16.99
CA ALA A 232 -16.83 -14.88 -18.24
C ALA A 232 -16.57 -16.39 -18.14
N ALA A 233 -16.04 -16.86 -17.00
CA ALA A 233 -15.80 -18.28 -16.76
C ALA A 233 -17.11 -19.08 -16.74
N LEU A 234 -18.12 -18.62 -16.02
CA LEU A 234 -19.44 -19.25 -15.96
C LEU A 234 -20.14 -19.23 -17.33
N HIS A 235 -20.03 -18.12 -18.07
CA HIS A 235 -20.59 -18.04 -19.42
C HIS A 235 -19.91 -19.00 -20.40
N SER A 236 -18.62 -19.20 -20.30
CA SER A 236 -17.86 -20.09 -21.19
C SER A 236 -18.20 -21.57 -21.00
N ARG A 237 -18.66 -21.96 -19.81
CA ARG A 237 -18.89 -23.36 -19.40
C ARG A 237 -17.70 -24.30 -19.67
N ALA A 238 -16.49 -23.75 -19.71
CA ALA A 238 -15.28 -24.47 -20.05
C ALA A 238 -14.63 -25.17 -18.84
N LEU A 239 -15.13 -24.91 -17.62
CA LEU A 239 -14.56 -25.38 -16.38
C LEU A 239 -15.57 -26.18 -15.57
N GLU A 240 -15.09 -27.16 -14.80
CA GLU A 240 -15.94 -27.96 -13.89
C GLU A 240 -16.34 -27.15 -12.66
N THR A 241 -15.43 -26.35 -12.11
CA THR A 241 -15.68 -25.52 -10.93
C THR A 241 -15.09 -24.13 -11.02
N VAL A 242 -15.80 -23.16 -10.43
CA VAL A 242 -15.36 -21.79 -10.22
C VAL A 242 -15.55 -21.46 -8.75
N THR A 243 -14.47 -21.25 -8.01
CA THR A 243 -14.52 -21.01 -6.56
C THR A 243 -13.92 -19.65 -6.21
N LEU A 244 -14.69 -18.81 -5.50
CA LEU A 244 -14.25 -17.53 -4.98
C LEU A 244 -14.02 -17.58 -3.47
N TYR A 245 -12.86 -17.18 -3.01
CA TYR A 245 -12.58 -16.82 -1.62
C TYR A 245 -12.46 -15.31 -1.49
N TRP A 246 -13.41 -14.67 -0.81
CA TRP A 246 -13.43 -13.21 -0.69
C TRP A 246 -13.21 -12.78 0.76
N GLY A 247 -12.10 -12.09 1.01
CA GLY A 247 -11.71 -11.57 2.33
C GLY A 247 -12.29 -10.19 2.60
N GLY A 248 -12.88 -10.05 3.79
CA GLY A 248 -13.36 -8.79 4.36
C GLY A 248 -12.96 -8.68 5.83
N ARG A 249 -13.08 -7.49 6.41
CA ARG A 249 -12.95 -7.28 7.87
C ARG A 249 -14.25 -7.63 8.56
N THR A 250 -15.35 -7.19 7.99
CA THR A 250 -16.72 -7.38 8.49
C THR A 250 -17.62 -7.93 7.36
N PRO A 251 -18.81 -8.45 7.67
CA PRO A 251 -19.76 -8.90 6.64
C PRO A 251 -20.12 -7.81 5.62
N ASP A 252 -20.14 -6.54 6.02
CA ASP A 252 -20.46 -5.41 5.15
C ASP A 252 -19.41 -5.17 4.04
N ASP A 253 -18.18 -5.67 4.23
CA ASP A 253 -17.15 -5.64 3.19
C ASP A 253 -17.51 -6.56 1.99
N HIS A 254 -18.42 -7.52 2.17
CA HIS A 254 -18.92 -8.43 1.13
C HIS A 254 -20.15 -7.84 0.43
N TYR A 255 -20.03 -6.65 -0.11
CA TYR A 255 -21.12 -5.83 -0.67
C TYR A 255 -21.85 -6.47 -1.87
N ALA A 256 -21.32 -7.53 -2.47
CA ALA A 256 -21.94 -8.28 -3.57
C ALA A 256 -22.47 -9.66 -3.12
N SER A 257 -22.57 -9.94 -1.82
CA SER A 257 -22.96 -11.26 -1.27
C SER A 257 -24.28 -11.76 -1.84
N GLN A 258 -25.31 -10.93 -1.89
CA GLN A 258 -26.63 -11.33 -2.42
C GLN A 258 -26.57 -11.82 -3.88
N MET A 259 -25.77 -11.16 -4.71
CA MET A 259 -25.57 -11.57 -6.11
C MET A 259 -24.79 -12.90 -6.17
N LEU A 260 -23.76 -13.05 -5.34
CA LEU A 260 -22.96 -14.29 -5.28
C LEU A 260 -23.77 -15.48 -4.77
N ASP A 261 -24.62 -15.28 -3.77
CA ASP A 261 -25.56 -16.29 -3.27
C ASP A 261 -26.55 -16.73 -4.37
N ALA A 262 -27.05 -15.77 -5.12
CA ALA A 262 -27.95 -16.04 -6.25
C ALA A 262 -27.23 -16.81 -7.40
N LEU A 263 -25.95 -16.52 -7.65
CA LEU A 263 -25.15 -17.27 -8.63
C LEU A 263 -24.89 -18.71 -8.15
N GLN A 264 -24.48 -18.87 -6.89
CA GLN A 264 -24.24 -20.18 -6.29
C GLN A 264 -25.51 -21.04 -6.28
N GLY A 265 -26.66 -20.44 -6.03
CA GLY A 265 -27.97 -21.12 -6.03
C GLY A 265 -28.39 -21.68 -7.38
N LYS A 266 -27.76 -21.29 -8.50
CA LYS A 266 -28.03 -21.84 -9.85
C LYS A 266 -27.43 -23.23 -10.08
N GLY A 267 -26.47 -23.65 -9.26
CA GLY A 267 -25.88 -24.99 -9.35
C GLY A 267 -24.92 -25.20 -10.53
N ASP A 268 -24.45 -24.14 -11.17
CA ASP A 268 -23.57 -24.19 -12.36
C ASP A 268 -22.07 -24.35 -12.01
N GLY A 269 -21.74 -25.08 -10.92
CA GLY A 269 -20.34 -25.30 -10.50
C GLY A 269 -19.67 -24.10 -9.82
N PHE A 270 -20.42 -23.04 -9.52
CA PHE A 270 -19.92 -21.87 -8.81
C PHE A 270 -20.09 -22.00 -7.30
N GLN A 271 -19.02 -21.67 -6.56
CA GLN A 271 -19.02 -21.57 -5.10
C GLN A 271 -18.32 -20.30 -4.65
N TRP A 272 -18.76 -19.72 -3.55
CA TRP A 272 -18.05 -18.62 -2.92
C TRP A 272 -18.00 -18.76 -1.40
N HIS A 273 -16.92 -18.25 -0.81
CA HIS A 273 -16.63 -18.32 0.61
C HIS A 273 -16.28 -16.92 1.14
N ALA A 274 -17.08 -16.44 2.08
CA ALA A 274 -16.76 -15.23 2.85
C ALA A 274 -15.68 -15.56 3.89
N VAL A 275 -14.55 -14.84 3.85
CA VAL A 275 -13.45 -15.00 4.81
C VAL A 275 -13.30 -13.70 5.62
N LEU A 276 -13.66 -13.76 6.91
CA LEU A 276 -13.61 -12.60 7.79
C LEU A 276 -12.31 -12.56 8.58
N SER A 277 -11.69 -11.37 8.65
CA SER A 277 -10.45 -11.13 9.38
C SER A 277 -10.65 -10.47 10.75
N ALA A 278 -11.87 -10.03 11.09
CA ALA A 278 -12.23 -9.48 12.39
C ALA A 278 -13.35 -10.29 13.04
N GLY A 279 -13.40 -10.30 14.39
CA GLY A 279 -14.42 -11.00 15.19
C GLY A 279 -14.01 -12.41 15.63
N GLU A 280 -14.90 -13.10 16.36
CA GLU A 280 -14.68 -14.44 16.92
C GLU A 280 -14.45 -15.52 15.84
N SER A 281 -14.91 -15.29 14.62
CA SER A 281 -14.76 -16.18 13.45
C SER A 281 -13.47 -15.94 12.66
N ALA A 282 -12.62 -15.00 13.05
CA ALA A 282 -11.36 -14.63 12.38
C ALA A 282 -10.26 -15.69 12.56
N ARG A 283 -10.48 -16.88 12.02
CA ARG A 283 -9.53 -18.01 12.19
C ARG A 283 -8.59 -18.25 11.01
N LYS A 284 -8.92 -17.73 9.82
CA LYS A 284 -8.16 -18.01 8.59
C LYS A 284 -8.09 -16.79 7.70
N ARG A 285 -6.99 -16.66 6.97
CA ARG A 285 -6.89 -15.69 5.88
C ARG A 285 -7.35 -16.33 4.57
N VAL A 286 -7.62 -15.53 3.55
CA VAL A 286 -8.11 -15.97 2.24
C VAL A 286 -7.23 -17.07 1.64
N GLN A 287 -5.92 -16.87 1.65
CA GLN A 287 -4.96 -17.83 1.12
C GLN A 287 -4.90 -19.14 1.92
N ASP A 288 -5.16 -19.08 3.22
CA ASP A 288 -5.18 -20.25 4.08
C ASP A 288 -6.44 -21.08 3.82
N ALA A 289 -7.58 -20.40 3.72
CA ALA A 289 -8.85 -21.04 3.41
C ALA A 289 -8.80 -21.78 2.06
N ALA A 290 -8.23 -21.16 1.03
CA ALA A 290 -8.07 -21.77 -0.27
C ALA A 290 -7.10 -22.95 -0.26
N ALA A 291 -5.93 -22.82 0.39
CA ALA A 291 -4.91 -23.87 0.43
C ALA A 291 -5.39 -25.14 1.14
N GLU A 292 -6.27 -25.00 2.15
CA GLU A 292 -6.79 -26.10 2.95
C GLU A 292 -8.08 -26.73 2.40
N ALA A 293 -8.65 -26.16 1.32
CA ALA A 293 -9.92 -26.63 0.76
C ALA A 293 -9.82 -27.91 -0.08
N GLY A 294 -8.61 -28.43 -0.32
CA GLY A 294 -8.41 -29.69 -1.03
C GLY A 294 -8.55 -29.57 -2.56
N HIS A 295 -8.30 -28.39 -3.13
CA HIS A 295 -8.27 -28.21 -4.59
C HIS A 295 -7.18 -29.06 -5.26
N ASP A 296 -7.44 -29.56 -6.45
CA ASP A 296 -6.40 -30.11 -7.32
C ASP A 296 -5.62 -28.99 -7.98
N TRP A 297 -4.53 -28.58 -7.35
CA TRP A 297 -3.69 -27.46 -7.83
C TRP A 297 -3.03 -27.76 -9.17
N SER A 298 -2.83 -29.04 -9.52
CA SER A 298 -2.24 -29.41 -10.81
C SER A 298 -3.18 -29.16 -11.99
N ARG A 299 -4.50 -29.02 -11.74
CA ARG A 299 -5.55 -28.73 -12.73
C ARG A 299 -6.25 -27.38 -12.48
N SER A 300 -5.70 -26.55 -11.58
CA SER A 300 -6.29 -25.27 -11.21
C SER A 300 -5.59 -24.10 -11.89
N LEU A 301 -6.37 -23.06 -12.24
CA LEU A 301 -5.92 -21.71 -12.57
C LEU A 301 -6.32 -20.77 -11.44
N VAL A 302 -5.41 -19.91 -10.98
CA VAL A 302 -5.64 -19.01 -9.86
C VAL A 302 -5.54 -17.55 -10.29
N TYR A 303 -6.51 -16.74 -9.85
CA TYR A 303 -6.45 -15.28 -9.90
C TYR A 303 -6.51 -14.71 -8.49
N ALA A 304 -5.60 -13.81 -8.14
CA ALA A 304 -5.54 -13.16 -6.84
C ALA A 304 -5.54 -11.63 -6.99
N CYS A 305 -6.57 -10.95 -6.46
CA CYS A 305 -6.70 -9.50 -6.59
C CYS A 305 -6.93 -8.83 -5.24
N GLY A 306 -6.24 -7.71 -4.98
CA GLY A 306 -6.44 -6.89 -3.78
C GLY A 306 -5.17 -6.59 -2.99
N ASN A 307 -5.20 -6.82 -1.67
CA ASN A 307 -4.09 -6.48 -0.78
C ASN A 307 -2.77 -7.17 -1.20
N PRO A 308 -1.66 -6.41 -1.36
CA PRO A 308 -0.38 -6.96 -1.81
C PRO A 308 0.16 -8.09 -0.93
N ALA A 309 0.02 -7.98 0.40
CA ALA A 309 0.46 -9.03 1.32
C ALA A 309 -0.36 -10.31 1.14
N MET A 310 -1.67 -10.23 0.86
CA MET A 310 -2.48 -11.39 0.52
C MET A 310 -2.02 -12.03 -0.79
N VAL A 311 -1.81 -11.23 -1.82
CA VAL A 311 -1.36 -11.70 -3.14
C VAL A 311 -0.02 -12.46 -3.04
N SER A 312 0.96 -11.91 -2.32
CA SER A 312 2.26 -12.54 -2.12
C SER A 312 2.16 -13.84 -1.33
N ALA A 313 1.47 -13.81 -0.18
CA ALA A 313 1.31 -14.99 0.68
C ALA A 313 0.48 -16.10 0.00
N ALA A 314 -0.52 -15.74 -0.82
CA ALA A 314 -1.28 -16.70 -1.61
C ALA A 314 -0.39 -17.41 -2.62
N ARG A 315 0.44 -16.65 -3.36
CA ARG A 315 1.38 -17.24 -4.31
C ARG A 315 2.29 -18.27 -3.63
N GLU A 316 2.97 -17.87 -2.56
CA GLU A 316 3.89 -18.74 -1.83
C GLU A 316 3.19 -20.04 -1.37
N ARG A 317 2.03 -19.91 -0.72
CA ARG A 317 1.31 -21.06 -0.18
C ARG A 317 0.77 -22.00 -1.26
N LEU A 318 0.21 -21.44 -2.34
CA LEU A 318 -0.40 -22.27 -3.39
C LEU A 318 0.65 -22.95 -4.28
N LEU A 319 1.80 -22.32 -4.51
CA LEU A 319 2.92 -22.99 -5.17
C LEU A 319 3.47 -24.13 -4.30
N ALA A 320 3.60 -23.91 -3.00
CA ALA A 320 4.00 -24.97 -2.07
C ALA A 320 2.97 -26.13 -2.02
N ALA A 321 1.69 -25.86 -2.29
CA ALA A 321 0.63 -26.84 -2.40
C ALA A 321 0.57 -27.57 -3.76
N GLY A 322 1.46 -27.19 -4.72
CA GLY A 322 1.57 -27.85 -6.03
C GLY A 322 0.97 -27.09 -7.21
N LEU A 323 0.56 -25.84 -7.03
CA LEU A 323 0.11 -25.00 -8.15
C LEU A 323 1.32 -24.66 -9.05
N PRO A 324 1.27 -24.93 -10.37
CA PRO A 324 2.30 -24.48 -11.30
C PRO A 324 2.41 -22.94 -11.31
N ALA A 325 3.63 -22.40 -11.25
CA ALA A 325 3.86 -20.96 -11.12
C ALA A 325 3.19 -20.14 -12.24
N TYR A 326 3.17 -20.64 -13.47
CA TYR A 326 2.54 -19.97 -14.61
C TYR A 326 0.99 -19.95 -14.56
N ARG A 327 0.39 -20.72 -13.65
CA ARG A 327 -1.07 -20.75 -13.39
C ARG A 327 -1.49 -19.83 -12.24
N TYR A 328 -0.58 -19.05 -11.68
CA TYR A 328 -0.88 -18.02 -10.70
C TYR A 328 -0.83 -16.64 -11.36
N ARG A 329 -1.97 -15.96 -11.43
CA ARG A 329 -2.13 -14.61 -11.97
C ARG A 329 -2.60 -13.68 -10.88
N ALA A 330 -2.06 -12.48 -10.83
CA ALA A 330 -2.39 -11.60 -9.72
C ALA A 330 -2.32 -10.12 -10.07
N GLU A 331 -3.20 -9.34 -9.43
CA GLU A 331 -3.16 -7.88 -9.43
C GLU A 331 -3.19 -7.37 -7.98
N ALA A 332 -2.08 -6.81 -7.53
CA ALA A 332 -1.96 -6.22 -6.21
C ALA A 332 -2.36 -4.74 -6.23
N PHE A 333 -3.28 -4.35 -5.36
CA PHE A 333 -3.76 -2.97 -5.27
C PHE A 333 -2.85 -2.16 -4.35
N HIS A 334 -2.06 -1.29 -4.95
CA HIS A 334 -1.24 -0.33 -4.21
C HIS A 334 -1.94 1.03 -4.18
N PRO A 335 -1.93 1.71 -3.03
CA PRO A 335 -2.31 3.12 -3.02
C PRO A 335 -1.51 3.86 -4.09
N ALA A 336 -2.17 4.67 -4.89
CA ALA A 336 -1.46 5.50 -5.85
C ALA A 336 -0.47 6.38 -5.09
N ALA A 337 0.77 6.47 -5.57
CA ALA A 337 1.67 7.50 -5.09
C ALA A 337 0.97 8.86 -5.28
N SER A 338 0.94 9.67 -4.24
CA SER A 338 0.42 11.04 -4.32
C SER A 338 1.34 11.83 -5.25
N GLY A 339 0.97 11.95 -6.53
CA GLY A 339 1.73 12.67 -7.54
C GLY A 339 1.72 11.98 -8.91
N PRO A 340 1.97 12.71 -10.02
CA PRO A 340 2.09 12.12 -11.35
C PRO A 340 3.25 11.12 -11.37
N ALA A 341 3.04 9.96 -11.98
CA ALA A 341 4.09 9.00 -12.25
C ALA A 341 5.18 9.70 -13.08
N GLY A 342 6.37 9.84 -12.52
CA GLY A 342 7.48 10.50 -13.20
C GLY A 342 7.91 11.86 -12.66
N ALA A 343 7.20 12.44 -11.68
CA ALA A 343 7.82 13.51 -10.90
C ALA A 343 8.80 12.83 -9.92
N ALA A 344 10.09 12.98 -10.15
CA ALA A 344 11.06 12.94 -9.06
C ALA A 344 10.45 13.74 -7.90
N PRO A 345 10.64 13.33 -6.63
CA PRO A 345 10.11 14.10 -5.50
C PRO A 345 10.42 15.56 -5.77
N GLN A 346 9.39 16.41 -5.74
CA GLN A 346 9.60 17.84 -5.94
C GLN A 346 10.74 18.19 -5.00
N ARG A 347 11.84 18.67 -5.57
CA ARG A 347 13.04 19.02 -4.81
C ARG A 347 12.56 19.76 -3.57
N PRO A 348 12.96 19.37 -2.36
CA PRO A 348 12.48 20.02 -1.16
C PRO A 348 12.63 21.52 -1.34
N ALA A 349 11.55 22.24 -1.11
CA ALA A 349 11.52 23.69 -1.30
C ALA A 349 12.48 24.40 -0.35
N HIS A 350 12.86 23.72 0.75
CA HIS A 350 13.72 24.27 1.79
C HIS A 350 15.00 23.45 1.99
N PRO A 351 16.19 24.08 2.22
CA PRO A 351 17.46 23.37 2.43
C PRO A 351 17.44 22.34 3.57
N TRP A 352 16.57 22.52 4.57
CA TRP A 352 16.40 21.59 5.69
C TRP A 352 15.70 20.29 5.27
N GLU A 353 15.05 20.24 4.13
CA GLU A 353 14.30 19.09 3.62
C GLU A 353 15.06 18.31 2.56
N ARG A 354 16.38 18.44 2.54
CA ARG A 354 17.23 17.68 1.63
C ARG A 354 17.12 16.19 1.94
N ILE A 355 16.92 15.40 0.90
CA ILE A 355 16.81 13.94 0.95
C ILE A 355 17.86 13.31 0.03
N SER A 356 18.14 12.02 0.22
CA SER A 356 19.00 11.27 -0.68
C SER A 356 18.30 10.95 -2.00
N PRO A 357 19.05 10.57 -3.04
CA PRO A 357 18.47 10.00 -4.25
C PRO A 357 17.72 8.66 -4.03
N ARG A 358 17.93 8.01 -2.88
CA ARG A 358 17.24 6.75 -2.51
C ARG A 358 15.92 6.97 -1.83
N TYR A 359 15.70 8.19 -1.31
CA TYR A 359 14.47 8.51 -0.60
C TYR A 359 13.25 8.33 -1.52
N THR A 360 12.24 7.64 -1.00
CA THR A 360 10.91 7.57 -1.60
C THR A 360 9.85 7.73 -0.52
N LEU A 361 8.77 8.43 -0.82
CA LEU A 361 7.65 8.52 0.11
C LEU A 361 7.06 7.14 0.43
N ALA A 362 7.08 6.22 -0.55
CA ALA A 362 6.63 4.85 -0.36
C ALA A 362 7.46 4.09 0.69
N GLY A 363 8.79 4.29 0.72
CA GLY A 363 9.67 3.70 1.74
C GLY A 363 9.35 4.22 3.15
N ILE A 364 9.12 5.51 3.30
CA ILE A 364 8.68 6.09 4.59
C ILE A 364 7.30 5.57 5.00
N LEU A 365 6.36 5.44 4.07
CA LEU A 365 5.02 4.90 4.36
C LEU A 365 5.08 3.44 4.83
N ASP A 366 5.92 2.62 4.21
CA ASP A 366 6.14 1.23 4.64
C ASP A 366 6.79 1.17 6.03
N ALA A 367 7.86 1.93 6.23
CA ALA A 367 8.56 2.02 7.51
C ALA A 367 7.60 2.46 8.64
N ARG A 368 6.79 3.50 8.38
CA ARG A 368 5.73 3.96 9.29
C ARG A 368 4.73 2.85 9.61
N GLN A 369 4.19 2.17 8.61
CA GLN A 369 3.18 1.13 8.80
C GLN A 369 3.72 -0.05 9.62
N ARG A 370 4.95 -0.45 9.37
CA ARG A 370 5.64 -1.50 10.15
C ARG A 370 5.88 -1.05 11.59
N SER A 371 6.27 0.21 11.81
CA SER A 371 6.46 0.77 13.15
C SER A 371 5.14 0.85 13.93
N MET A 372 4.05 1.31 13.33
CA MET A 372 2.72 1.30 13.94
C MET A 372 2.31 -0.11 14.39
N ARG A 373 2.47 -1.09 13.49
CA ARG A 373 2.17 -2.48 13.79
C ARG A 373 3.07 -3.02 14.93
N ALA A 374 4.35 -2.68 14.91
CA ALA A 374 5.30 -3.09 15.95
C ALA A 374 4.89 -2.54 17.32
N VAL A 375 4.52 -1.26 17.41
CA VAL A 375 4.07 -0.64 18.66
C VAL A 375 2.81 -1.33 19.20
N GLU A 376 1.83 -1.64 18.37
CA GLU A 376 0.62 -2.38 18.79
C GLU A 376 0.96 -3.79 19.32
N GLU A 377 1.80 -4.55 18.61
CA GLU A 377 2.21 -5.89 19.00
C GLU A 377 3.05 -5.87 20.29
N ILE A 378 4.00 -4.95 20.41
CA ILE A 378 4.87 -4.78 21.60
C ILE A 378 4.04 -4.36 22.80
N ALA A 379 3.13 -3.41 22.65
CA ALA A 379 2.24 -2.99 23.74
C ALA A 379 1.43 -4.17 24.26
N GLY A 380 1.00 -5.06 23.38
CA GLY A 380 0.37 -6.32 23.74
C GLY A 380 1.29 -7.32 24.48
N LEU A 381 2.60 -7.19 24.44
CA LEU A 381 3.59 -8.04 25.14
C LEU A 381 3.98 -7.49 26.52
N ILE A 382 3.88 -6.18 26.71
CA ILE A 382 4.20 -5.52 27.98
C ILE A 382 3.11 -5.85 29.01
N ARG A 383 3.52 -6.33 30.21
CA ARG A 383 2.63 -6.84 31.26
C ARG A 383 2.92 -6.19 32.61
N PRO A 384 1.90 -6.04 33.48
CA PRO A 384 2.10 -5.67 34.86
C PRO A 384 3.18 -6.52 35.54
N GLY A 385 4.00 -5.88 36.37
CA GLY A 385 5.12 -6.48 37.05
C GLY A 385 6.45 -6.41 36.30
N MET A 386 6.45 -6.20 34.97
CA MET A 386 7.67 -5.95 34.19
C MET A 386 8.32 -4.63 34.61
N THR A 387 9.63 -4.62 34.68
CA THR A 387 10.44 -3.40 34.81
C THR A 387 10.52 -2.69 33.45
N THR A 388 10.82 -1.40 33.48
CA THR A 388 11.09 -0.62 32.25
C THR A 388 12.21 -1.27 31.42
N ARG A 389 13.26 -1.80 32.06
CA ARG A 389 14.37 -2.52 31.38
C ARG A 389 13.91 -3.77 30.66
N GLU A 390 13.07 -4.58 31.29
CA GLU A 390 12.50 -5.79 30.69
C GLU A 390 11.59 -5.46 29.51
N ALA A 391 10.77 -4.41 29.62
CA ALA A 391 9.90 -3.96 28.55
C ALA A 391 10.69 -3.46 27.33
N ILE A 392 11.78 -2.72 27.52
CA ILE A 392 12.69 -2.31 26.44
C ILE A 392 13.31 -3.54 25.77
N ALA A 393 13.78 -4.52 26.55
CA ALA A 393 14.36 -5.73 26.00
C ALA A 393 13.36 -6.56 25.18
N VAL A 394 12.09 -6.63 25.63
CA VAL A 394 11.00 -7.27 24.88
C VAL A 394 10.73 -6.52 23.58
N ALA A 395 10.71 -5.19 23.60
CA ALA A 395 10.49 -4.36 22.42
C ALA A 395 11.62 -4.55 21.38
N ASP A 396 12.87 -4.44 21.80
CA ASP A 396 14.03 -4.58 20.92
C ASP A 396 14.13 -6.00 20.30
N GLU A 397 13.78 -7.03 21.07
CA GLU A 397 13.73 -8.40 20.57
C GLU A 397 12.60 -8.58 19.55
N HIS A 398 11.44 -7.96 19.79
CA HIS A 398 10.32 -8.01 18.87
C HIS A 398 10.64 -7.31 17.55
N LEU A 399 11.25 -6.11 17.60
CA LEU A 399 11.69 -5.37 16.41
C LEU A 399 12.67 -6.18 15.55
N ARG A 400 13.65 -6.87 16.20
CA ARG A 400 14.58 -7.76 15.48
C ARG A 400 13.85 -8.93 14.81
N ARG A 401 12.87 -9.54 15.47
CA ARG A 401 12.04 -10.62 14.88
C ARG A 401 11.19 -10.15 13.71
N MET A 402 10.73 -8.91 13.74
CA MET A 402 10.02 -8.30 12.62
C MET A 402 10.94 -7.89 11.45
N GLY A 403 12.26 -8.02 11.60
CA GLY A 403 13.24 -7.72 10.54
C GLY A 403 13.77 -6.29 10.55
N ALA A 404 13.65 -5.55 11.66
CA ALA A 404 14.36 -4.28 11.81
C ALA A 404 15.88 -4.53 11.82
N SER A 405 16.61 -3.79 10.99
CA SER A 405 18.07 -3.95 10.89
C SER A 405 18.77 -3.45 12.16
N HIS A 406 18.32 -2.37 12.72
CA HIS A 406 18.75 -1.73 13.98
C HIS A 406 17.78 -0.61 14.34
N ASN A 407 17.95 0.00 15.51
CA ASN A 407 17.23 1.21 15.89
C ASN A 407 18.12 2.43 15.64
N TRP A 408 17.60 3.48 15.01
CA TRP A 408 18.32 4.73 14.76
C TRP A 408 18.33 5.66 16.00
N HIS A 409 17.34 5.49 16.90
CA HIS A 409 17.34 5.98 18.27
C HIS A 409 16.97 4.86 19.26
N PRO A 410 17.31 4.98 20.56
CA PRO A 410 16.96 3.96 21.55
C PRO A 410 15.44 3.78 21.66
N THR A 411 15.00 2.56 21.92
CA THR A 411 13.62 2.28 22.32
C THR A 411 13.32 2.94 23.66
N TYR A 412 12.29 3.76 23.75
CA TYR A 412 11.84 4.38 24.97
C TYR A 412 10.57 3.71 25.51
N VAL A 413 10.65 3.20 26.73
CA VAL A 413 9.48 2.75 27.50
C VAL A 413 9.46 3.51 28.82
N ARG A 414 8.31 4.06 29.19
CA ARG A 414 8.17 4.84 30.43
C ARG A 414 6.86 4.48 31.11
N PHE A 415 6.93 4.20 32.42
CA PHE A 415 5.79 3.76 33.22
C PHE A 415 5.37 4.84 34.23
N GLY A 416 4.07 5.00 34.39
CA GLY A 416 3.45 5.85 35.40
C GLY A 416 4.00 7.28 35.42
N PRO A 417 4.56 7.76 36.56
CA PRO A 417 5.06 9.13 36.64
C PRO A 417 6.17 9.49 35.67
N ASP A 418 6.94 8.51 35.18
CA ASP A 418 8.02 8.76 34.22
C ASP A 418 7.52 9.18 32.84
N THR A 419 6.24 8.96 32.55
CA THR A 419 5.60 9.40 31.28
C THR A 419 5.60 10.93 31.09
N GLN A 420 5.80 11.70 32.17
CA GLN A 420 5.92 13.17 32.11
C GLN A 420 7.27 13.65 31.57
N SER A 421 8.30 12.79 31.66
CA SER A 421 9.67 13.17 31.38
C SER A 421 9.95 13.06 29.88
N PRO A 422 10.63 14.06 29.28
CA PRO A 422 11.08 13.94 27.89
C PRO A 422 12.12 12.83 27.73
N PRO A 423 12.30 12.24 26.53
CA PRO A 423 13.23 11.15 26.28
C PRO A 423 14.67 11.39 26.75
N ILE A 424 15.11 12.65 26.74
CA ILE A 424 16.46 13.08 27.17
C ILE A 424 16.69 12.89 28.68
N GLN A 425 15.63 12.85 29.49
CA GLN A 425 15.74 12.69 30.94
C GLN A 425 15.93 11.22 31.30
N ARG A 426 16.71 10.99 32.39
CA ARG A 426 17.00 9.65 32.89
C ARG A 426 15.72 8.94 33.31
N THR A 427 15.50 7.76 32.79
CA THR A 427 14.39 6.86 33.14
C THR A 427 14.77 6.00 34.35
N ASP A 428 13.82 5.70 35.22
CA ASP A 428 13.95 4.65 36.24
C ASP A 428 13.78 3.28 35.57
N TYR A 429 14.89 2.63 35.22
CA TYR A 429 14.86 1.34 34.52
C TYR A 429 14.32 0.19 35.38
N ASP A 430 14.24 0.34 36.70
CA ASP A 430 13.77 -0.67 37.63
C ASP A 430 12.30 -0.43 38.04
N ARG A 431 11.67 0.66 37.56
CA ARG A 431 10.26 0.92 37.76
C ARG A 431 9.42 -0.19 37.14
N LYS A 432 8.47 -0.72 37.92
CA LYS A 432 7.56 -1.78 37.51
C LYS A 432 6.22 -1.21 37.07
N LEU A 433 5.73 -1.71 35.94
CA LEU A 433 4.37 -1.45 35.47
C LEU A 433 3.35 -2.03 36.46
N GLN A 434 2.34 -1.23 36.84
CA GLN A 434 1.29 -1.63 37.78
C GLN A 434 0.06 -2.16 37.01
N GLU A 435 -0.83 -2.88 37.71
CA GLU A 435 -2.11 -3.38 37.15
C GLU A 435 -3.02 -2.25 36.63
N GLN A 436 -2.96 -1.09 37.27
CA GLN A 436 -3.59 0.12 36.77
C GLN A 436 -2.52 1.16 36.55
N ASP A 437 -2.11 1.35 35.32
CA ASP A 437 -1.02 2.25 34.98
C ASP A 437 -1.20 2.90 33.61
N ILE A 438 -0.26 3.79 33.28
CA ILE A 438 -0.09 4.40 31.96
C ILE A 438 1.35 4.18 31.53
N PHE A 439 1.55 3.87 30.26
CA PHE A 439 2.92 3.79 29.73
C PHE A 439 3.02 4.36 28.32
N VAL A 440 4.17 4.92 28.03
CA VAL A 440 4.62 5.37 26.70
C VAL A 440 5.52 4.30 26.12
N LEU A 441 5.34 4.02 24.85
CA LEU A 441 6.23 3.23 24.01
C LEU A 441 6.55 4.02 22.75
N ASP A 442 7.84 4.24 22.51
CA ASP A 442 8.36 4.97 21.38
C ASP A 442 9.55 4.19 20.80
N ILE A 443 9.53 3.96 19.48
CA ILE A 443 10.48 3.11 18.75
C ILE A 443 10.98 3.78 17.48
N GLY A 444 12.29 3.65 17.23
CA GLY A 444 12.95 4.16 16.02
C GLY A 444 13.65 3.06 15.19
N PRO A 445 12.94 2.04 14.71
CA PRO A 445 13.56 0.98 13.92
C PRO A 445 13.93 1.44 12.51
N VAL A 446 14.98 0.86 11.95
CA VAL A 446 15.30 1.01 10.52
C VAL A 446 14.78 -0.21 9.76
N TRP A 447 13.82 0.06 8.85
CA TRP A 447 13.20 -0.92 7.98
C TRP A 447 13.69 -0.74 6.54
N ASP A 448 14.41 -1.73 6.00
CA ASP A 448 14.89 -1.71 4.61
C ASP A 448 15.61 -0.40 4.21
N GLY A 449 16.36 0.17 5.16
CA GLY A 449 17.11 1.42 4.96
C GLY A 449 16.30 2.70 5.15
N TYR A 450 15.04 2.63 5.62
CA TYR A 450 14.22 3.79 5.99
C TYR A 450 14.02 3.86 7.51
N GLU A 451 14.04 5.07 8.02
CA GLU A 451 13.79 5.33 9.44
C GLU A 451 12.30 5.21 9.72
N GLY A 452 11.95 4.18 10.47
CA GLY A 452 10.64 4.08 11.10
C GLY A 452 10.66 4.92 12.38
N ASP A 453 9.52 5.53 12.67
CA ASP A 453 9.34 6.34 13.87
C ASP A 453 7.88 6.37 14.24
N TYR A 454 7.57 5.87 15.40
CA TYR A 454 6.19 5.85 15.89
C TYR A 454 6.15 5.59 17.39
N GLY A 455 5.41 6.43 18.09
CA GLY A 455 5.20 6.32 19.52
C GLY A 455 3.75 6.55 19.91
N ASP A 456 3.30 5.83 20.93
CA ASP A 456 1.95 5.97 21.49
C ASP A 456 1.91 5.70 22.99
N THR A 457 0.78 6.05 23.60
CA THR A 457 0.51 5.90 25.03
C THR A 457 -0.59 4.88 25.27
N PHE A 458 -0.34 3.95 26.18
CA PHE A 458 -1.23 2.86 26.55
C PHE A 458 -1.65 2.96 28.01
N VAL A 459 -2.90 2.59 28.28
CA VAL A 459 -3.48 2.65 29.64
C VAL A 459 -3.97 1.28 30.06
N LEU A 460 -3.51 0.82 31.20
CA LEU A 460 -3.99 -0.38 31.85
C LEU A 460 -5.02 -0.03 32.95
N GLY A 461 -6.09 -0.81 33.01
CA GLY A 461 -7.16 -0.61 34.00
C GLY A 461 -8.19 0.45 33.57
N ALA A 462 -8.93 0.98 34.56
CA ALA A 462 -10.12 1.80 34.32
C ALA A 462 -9.98 3.27 34.76
N ASP A 463 -8.75 3.74 35.05
CA ASP A 463 -8.50 5.13 35.51
C ASP A 463 -8.80 6.14 34.38
N GLU A 464 -9.84 6.95 34.61
CA GLU A 464 -10.32 7.92 33.62
C GLU A 464 -9.32 9.05 33.36
N ASP A 465 -8.55 9.49 34.38
CA ASP A 465 -7.56 10.54 34.19
C ASP A 465 -6.41 10.10 33.30
N ARG A 466 -5.96 8.83 33.44
CA ARG A 466 -4.95 8.26 32.55
C ARG A 466 -5.45 8.16 31.12
N ARG A 467 -6.70 7.72 30.92
CA ARG A 467 -7.31 7.66 29.57
C ARG A 467 -7.44 9.06 28.96
N ARG A 468 -7.90 10.02 29.75
CA ARG A 468 -8.01 11.41 29.30
C ARG A 468 -6.65 11.98 28.90
N CYS A 469 -5.58 11.69 29.67
CA CYS A 469 -4.23 12.16 29.35
C CYS A 469 -3.72 11.54 28.05
N ALA A 470 -3.88 10.22 27.85
CA ALA A 470 -3.51 9.54 26.62
C ALA A 470 -4.29 10.08 25.41
N GLU A 471 -5.59 10.28 25.54
CA GLU A 471 -6.43 10.86 24.49
C GLU A 471 -6.08 12.32 24.20
N ALA A 472 -5.64 13.09 25.21
CA ALA A 472 -5.19 14.46 25.00
C ALA A 472 -3.99 14.52 24.04
N ALA A 473 -2.98 13.65 24.18
CA ALA A 473 -1.84 13.63 23.28
C ALA A 473 -2.27 13.36 21.83
N ARG A 474 -3.12 12.33 21.60
CA ARG A 474 -3.64 11.99 20.26
C ARG A 474 -4.52 13.10 19.68
N SER A 475 -5.37 13.73 20.51
CA SER A 475 -6.24 14.83 20.08
C SER A 475 -5.42 16.07 19.69
N VAL A 476 -4.41 16.44 20.49
CA VAL A 476 -3.50 17.55 20.19
C VAL A 476 -2.75 17.27 18.89
N PHE A 477 -2.19 16.07 18.72
CA PHE A 477 -1.55 15.67 17.46
C PHE A 477 -2.48 15.83 16.26
N LYS A 478 -3.68 15.25 16.33
CA LYS A 478 -4.67 15.29 15.23
C LYS A 478 -5.02 16.72 14.84
N ARG A 479 -5.25 17.59 15.80
CA ARG A 479 -5.57 19.02 15.57
C ARG A 479 -4.38 19.80 15.03
N THR A 480 -3.18 19.51 15.52
CA THR A 480 -1.94 20.13 15.02
C THR A 480 -1.63 19.69 13.60
N ARG A 481 -1.81 18.40 13.29
CA ARG A 481 -1.71 17.90 11.91
C ARG A 481 -2.76 18.57 11.00
N GLN A 482 -3.97 18.82 11.47
CA GLN A 482 -4.98 19.54 10.69
C GLN A 482 -4.53 20.98 10.38
N ALA A 483 -3.95 21.67 11.36
CA ALA A 483 -3.39 23.02 11.17
C ALA A 483 -2.21 23.01 10.16
N TRP A 484 -1.40 21.95 10.13
CA TRP A 484 -0.39 21.76 9.09
C TRP A 484 -1.00 21.59 7.69
N LEU A 485 -2.08 20.83 7.55
CA LEU A 485 -2.81 20.69 6.28
C LEU A 485 -3.39 22.02 5.78
N GLU A 486 -3.67 22.96 6.70
CA GLU A 486 -4.08 24.33 6.43
C GLU A 486 -2.92 25.28 6.10
N GLY A 487 -1.68 24.79 6.14
CA GLY A 487 -0.50 25.50 5.69
C GLY A 487 0.30 26.24 6.77
N LEU A 488 0.17 25.85 8.05
CA LEU A 488 0.97 26.41 9.12
C LEU A 488 2.43 25.97 9.05
N THR A 489 3.35 26.88 9.41
CA THR A 489 4.77 26.59 9.55
C THR A 489 5.06 25.73 10.77
N GLY A 490 6.19 25.01 10.80
CA GLY A 490 6.57 24.16 11.94
C GLY A 490 6.57 24.91 13.27
N THR A 491 7.07 26.14 13.32
CA THR A 491 7.03 26.99 14.53
C THR A 491 5.58 27.26 14.96
N ALA A 492 4.71 27.64 14.04
CA ALA A 492 3.31 27.94 14.33
C ALA A 492 2.53 26.68 14.77
N LEU A 493 2.92 25.47 14.30
CA LEU A 493 2.32 24.21 14.72
C LEU A 493 2.52 23.98 16.23
N TYR A 494 3.73 24.18 16.76
CA TYR A 494 3.99 23.98 18.20
C TYR A 494 3.35 25.05 19.09
N ASP A 495 3.14 26.27 18.57
CA ASP A 495 2.34 27.28 19.29
C ASP A 495 0.87 26.85 19.38
N ARG A 496 0.30 26.34 18.27
CA ARG A 496 -1.05 25.77 18.27
C ARG A 496 -1.17 24.54 19.14
N ALA A 497 -0.19 23.62 19.09
CA ALA A 497 -0.17 22.45 19.95
C ALA A 497 -0.20 22.84 21.45
N THR A 498 0.50 23.93 21.81
CA THR A 498 0.46 24.47 23.19
C THR A 498 -0.93 24.95 23.59
N GLU A 499 -1.64 25.63 22.70
CA GLU A 499 -3.03 26.06 22.93
C GLU A 499 -3.96 24.85 23.09
N TYR A 500 -3.85 23.89 22.19
CA TYR A 500 -4.66 22.67 22.20
C TYR A 500 -4.43 21.82 23.46
N ALA A 501 -3.17 21.68 23.91
CA ALA A 501 -2.86 20.97 25.16
C ALA A 501 -3.55 21.61 26.37
N ARG A 502 -3.55 22.96 26.48
CA ARG A 502 -4.22 23.70 27.56
C ARG A 502 -5.73 23.47 27.57
N GLU A 503 -6.38 23.41 26.42
CA GLU A 503 -7.81 23.10 26.32
C GLU A 503 -8.16 21.73 26.91
N HIS A 504 -7.21 20.77 26.86
CA HIS A 504 -7.35 19.46 27.49
C HIS A 504 -6.91 19.41 28.96
N GLY A 505 -6.55 20.57 29.56
CA GLY A 505 -6.03 20.64 30.93
C GLY A 505 -4.63 20.05 31.09
N CYS A 506 -3.84 20.09 30.02
CA CYS A 506 -2.47 19.60 29.95
C CYS A 506 -1.49 20.72 29.56
N GLU A 507 -0.22 20.50 29.83
CA GLU A 507 0.89 21.32 29.33
C GLU A 507 1.63 20.57 28.23
N LEU A 508 1.96 21.25 27.12
CA LEU A 508 2.82 20.69 26.07
C LEU A 508 4.27 20.67 26.54
N VAL A 509 4.96 19.55 26.39
CA VAL A 509 6.39 19.40 26.64
C VAL A 509 7.14 19.89 25.41
N ARG A 510 7.68 21.12 25.47
CA ARG A 510 8.35 21.75 24.31
C ARG A 510 9.79 21.30 24.11
N GLU A 511 10.34 20.52 25.00
CA GLU A 511 11.67 19.89 24.90
C GLU A 511 11.70 18.79 23.84
N ILE A 512 10.53 18.40 23.32
CA ILE A 512 10.37 17.46 22.21
C ILE A 512 9.85 18.26 21.00
N PRO A 513 10.77 18.72 20.12
CA PRO A 513 10.42 19.70 19.11
C PRO A 513 10.06 19.11 17.75
N GLY A 514 9.91 17.78 17.62
CA GLY A 514 9.79 17.09 16.36
C GLY A 514 11.08 17.13 15.54
N HIS A 515 11.26 16.19 14.69
CA HIS A 515 12.51 16.03 13.93
C HIS A 515 12.23 15.50 12.52
N ARG A 516 13.32 15.27 11.80
CA ARG A 516 13.27 14.69 10.45
C ARG A 516 13.36 13.17 10.50
N VAL A 517 12.74 12.55 9.52
CA VAL A 517 12.98 11.16 9.11
C VAL A 517 13.30 11.11 7.61
N SER A 518 13.98 10.08 7.17
CA SER A 518 14.34 9.87 5.78
C SER A 518 14.71 8.40 5.54
N ASP A 519 15.31 8.12 4.38
CA ASP A 519 16.18 6.96 4.26
C ASP A 519 17.39 7.15 5.20
N PHE A 520 17.74 6.10 5.90
CA PHE A 520 18.76 6.13 6.97
C PHE A 520 20.18 6.37 6.41
N PRO A 521 20.98 7.22 7.02
CA PRO A 521 20.64 8.10 8.15
C PRO A 521 20.26 9.53 7.71
N HIS A 522 19.11 10.04 8.13
CA HIS A 522 18.68 11.42 7.86
C HIS A 522 19.69 12.47 8.33
N ALA A 523 20.42 12.14 9.40
CA ALA A 523 21.44 13.03 10.00
C ALA A 523 22.53 13.49 9.02
N LEU A 524 22.74 12.80 7.89
CA LEU A 524 23.62 13.24 6.79
C LEU A 524 23.13 14.51 6.12
N TYR A 525 21.83 14.80 6.21
CA TYR A 525 21.19 15.98 5.60
C TYR A 525 20.85 17.08 6.60
N GLY A 526 21.28 16.93 7.85
CA GLY A 526 21.12 17.91 8.93
C GLY A 526 20.17 17.41 10.04
N ARG A 527 20.46 17.85 11.25
CA ARG A 527 19.66 17.56 12.46
C ARG A 527 18.75 18.75 12.76
N HIS A 528 17.79 18.99 11.87
CA HIS A 528 16.84 20.07 12.03
C HIS A 528 15.62 19.60 12.83
N VAL A 529 15.02 20.51 13.59
CA VAL A 529 13.83 20.24 14.42
C VAL A 529 12.61 20.96 13.86
N LEU A 530 11.46 20.28 13.91
CA LEU A 530 10.21 20.76 13.32
C LEU A 530 9.74 22.07 13.95
N ALA A 531 9.86 22.23 15.25
CA ALA A 531 9.44 23.43 15.99
C ALA A 531 10.22 24.72 15.62
N GLN A 532 11.33 24.59 14.87
CA GLN A 532 12.13 25.72 14.40
C GLN A 532 11.93 25.99 12.90
N ALA A 533 11.14 25.18 12.21
CA ALA A 533 10.87 25.38 10.78
C ALA A 533 9.94 26.59 10.59
N ASP A 534 10.46 27.65 10.00
CA ASP A 534 9.72 28.87 9.65
C ASP A 534 9.02 28.78 8.28
N PHE A 535 8.95 27.58 7.73
CA PHE A 535 8.29 27.21 6.49
C PHE A 535 7.26 26.10 6.73
N VAL A 536 6.39 25.86 5.75
CA VAL A 536 5.41 24.75 5.80
C VAL A 536 6.14 23.43 5.58
N PRO A 537 6.15 22.50 6.54
CA PRO A 537 6.85 21.22 6.44
C PRO A 537 6.36 20.37 5.26
N ALA A 538 7.29 19.76 4.53
CA ALA A 538 6.96 18.87 3.43
C ALA A 538 6.48 17.50 3.92
N ASP A 539 5.69 16.86 3.08
CA ASP A 539 5.07 15.56 3.27
C ASP A 539 6.14 14.44 3.39
N GLY A 540 6.00 13.59 4.41
CA GLY A 540 6.84 12.39 4.58
C GLY A 540 8.28 12.63 5.08
N ILE A 541 8.66 13.84 5.47
CA ILE A 541 10.02 14.18 5.91
C ILE A 541 10.10 14.50 7.40
N TRP A 542 8.99 14.88 8.00
CA TRP A 542 8.94 15.38 9.38
C TRP A 542 8.06 14.51 10.26
N VAL A 543 8.53 14.24 11.47
CA VAL A 543 7.75 13.66 12.57
C VAL A 543 7.22 14.78 13.42
N LEU A 544 5.91 14.78 13.67
CA LEU A 544 5.28 15.63 14.67
C LEU A 544 5.20 14.83 15.98
N GLU A 545 5.90 15.29 16.98
CA GLU A 545 5.92 14.70 18.31
C GLU A 545 5.09 15.56 19.27
N ILE A 546 4.17 14.94 19.95
CA ILE A 546 3.30 15.58 20.97
C ILE A 546 3.44 14.84 22.29
N GLN A 547 4.14 15.44 23.23
CA GLN A 547 4.11 15.01 24.63
C GLN A 547 3.35 16.02 25.48
N VAL A 548 2.44 15.54 26.32
CA VAL A 548 1.67 16.35 27.26
C VAL A 548 1.90 15.90 28.69
N ARG A 549 1.82 16.85 29.64
CA ARG A 549 1.77 16.61 31.09
C ARG A 549 0.40 16.99 31.61
N ASP A 550 -0.23 16.13 32.38
CA ASP A 550 -1.47 16.49 33.08
C ASP A 550 -1.17 17.55 34.14
N ALA A 551 -1.98 18.62 34.18
CA ALA A 551 -1.75 19.75 35.09
C ALA A 551 -2.05 19.44 36.58
N ARG A 552 -2.71 18.31 36.88
CA ARG A 552 -3.19 17.97 38.23
C ARG A 552 -2.51 16.75 38.83
N ARG A 553 -2.07 15.82 37.99
CA ARG A 553 -1.51 14.52 38.41
C ARG A 553 -0.14 14.31 37.80
N PRO A 554 0.75 13.55 38.45
CA PRO A 554 2.05 13.19 37.84
C PRO A 554 1.89 12.16 36.73
N LEU A 555 1.26 12.57 35.65
CA LEU A 555 0.98 11.79 34.44
C LEU A 555 1.42 12.55 33.22
N GLY A 556 1.89 11.84 32.23
CA GLY A 556 2.13 12.35 30.90
C GLY A 556 1.66 11.38 29.83
N ALA A 557 1.55 11.86 28.62
CA ALA A 557 1.23 11.04 27.46
C ALA A 557 2.00 11.54 26.25
N PHE A 558 2.30 10.63 25.34
CA PHE A 558 3.06 10.87 24.14
C PHE A 558 2.32 10.28 22.93
N TYR A 559 2.37 10.98 21.82
CA TYR A 559 1.96 10.47 20.51
C TYR A 559 2.77 11.16 19.43
N GLU A 560 3.30 10.37 18.52
CA GLU A 560 4.01 10.87 17.36
C GLU A 560 3.67 10.09 16.10
N ASP A 561 3.84 10.75 14.97
CA ASP A 561 3.73 10.14 13.65
C ASP A 561 4.33 11.07 12.59
N VAL A 562 4.65 10.51 11.44
CA VAL A 562 5.12 11.27 10.28
C VAL A 562 3.99 12.17 9.75
N LEU A 563 4.31 13.43 9.45
CA LEU A 563 3.39 14.34 8.77
C LEU A 563 3.15 13.87 7.33
N LEU A 564 1.91 13.45 7.07
CA LEU A 564 1.43 12.93 5.79
C LEU A 564 0.10 13.58 5.41
N ARG A 565 -0.07 13.94 4.13
CA ARG A 565 -1.30 14.48 3.54
C ARG A 565 -2.30 13.41 3.16
#